data_9cb84b0c4ae3d3bf3ce10ebe6d1d616b
#
_entry.id   9cb84b0c4ae3d3bf3ce10ebe6d1d616b
#
_cell.length_a   1.000
_cell.length_b   1.000
_cell.length_c   1.000
_cell.angle_alpha   90.00
_cell.angle_beta   90.00
_cell.angle_gamma   90.00
#
_symmetry.space_group_name_H-M   'P 1'
#
loop_
_entity.id
_entity.type
_entity.pdbx_description
1 polymer ?
#
loop_
_entity_poly.entity_id
_entity_poly.type
_entity_poly.pdbx_seq_one_letter_code
_entity_poly.pdbx_strand_id
1 'polypeptide(L)'
;MSYCLNPTCPKPVNHPKSKLCKACGSKLLLHGRYHLVKGLGKGGFGATFLAADLALPGKPLCVIKQLRPNTDNPNFLSMARELFEREARTLGRVGNHPQIPRLLDYFEDRNQFYLIQEFVKGNNLQQEVKKQGVLNEEQVKQVLKEVLTILSAIHAQKVIHRDIKPANIIRREIDRKLVLIDFGVVKNQVNSVGASSEQTALTAFAVGTPGFAPPEQLAMRPVYASDVYALGVTCMYLMSAKTPKNMDCDPITGDIDWFKYVNVSDSFAQYLSKMLEVAVKNRYKTADEALQALDIENHVDSLSESMLYPAAGETTNTSISSRTGISRRNANTRASGRGNRTQFSRASRTSRASTRFNSRSARDNTPSKTPKTPAKPTKITADEILSAYASGRKDFGLKDLSMQDLQKAELSEVKFHGSKLIKINFQGANLNRANFTNCDVRQSMLRNANLTKCYFKSSNLEGVDLRGANLSYASFQNTKLKGANLCGANLSQTNLTAEQLEEVKTNWMTIMPSGKRGFW
;
A
#
# COMPACT_ATOMS: atom_id res chain seq x y z
N MET A 1 -20.60 -2.80 37.64
CA MET A 1 -20.76 -4.16 37.07
C MET A 1 -19.41 -4.82 37.04
N SER A 2 -19.33 -6.13 37.25
CA SER A 2 -18.13 -6.94 37.03
C SER A 2 -18.32 -7.80 35.77
N TYR A 3 -17.30 -7.93 34.95
CA TYR A 3 -17.36 -8.72 33.72
C TYR A 3 -16.46 -9.96 33.80
N CYS A 4 -16.96 -11.10 33.35
CA CYS A 4 -16.23 -12.37 33.38
C CYS A 4 -15.28 -12.47 32.19
N LEU A 5 -14.03 -12.85 32.42
CA LEU A 5 -13.01 -13.08 31.41
C LEU A 5 -13.19 -14.39 30.62
N ASN A 6 -13.94 -15.36 31.19
CA ASN A 6 -14.13 -16.65 30.51
C ASN A 6 -14.92 -16.43 29.20
N PRO A 7 -14.33 -16.79 28.03
CA PRO A 7 -14.96 -16.59 26.73
C PRO A 7 -16.21 -17.44 26.51
N THR A 8 -16.27 -18.57 27.17
CA THR A 8 -17.39 -19.53 27.09
C THR A 8 -18.45 -19.26 28.15
N CYS A 9 -18.30 -18.20 28.96
CA CYS A 9 -19.25 -17.85 29.98
C CYS A 9 -20.61 -17.45 29.38
N PRO A 10 -21.71 -18.16 29.67
CA PRO A 10 -23.03 -17.87 29.10
C PRO A 10 -23.62 -16.54 29.61
N LYS A 11 -23.23 -16.11 30.82
CA LYS A 11 -23.69 -14.87 31.45
C LYS A 11 -22.50 -14.11 32.06
N PRO A 12 -21.72 -13.34 31.24
CA PRO A 12 -20.49 -12.72 31.72
C PRO A 12 -20.69 -11.51 32.64
N VAL A 13 -21.87 -10.93 32.70
CA VAL A 13 -22.17 -9.77 33.54
C VAL A 13 -22.53 -10.21 34.96
N ASN A 14 -21.84 -9.63 35.94
CA ASN A 14 -22.00 -9.95 37.36
C ASN A 14 -22.20 -8.68 38.20
N HIS A 15 -22.63 -8.85 39.45
CA HIS A 15 -22.75 -7.79 40.42
C HIS A 15 -21.33 -7.23 40.76
N PRO A 16 -21.19 -5.89 41.00
CA PRO A 16 -19.87 -5.27 41.24
C PRO A 16 -19.08 -5.88 42.40
N LYS A 17 -19.75 -6.34 43.43
CA LYS A 17 -19.14 -6.92 44.63
C LYS A 17 -18.86 -8.43 44.54
N SER A 18 -19.20 -9.06 43.40
CA SER A 18 -18.95 -10.49 43.23
C SER A 18 -17.45 -10.77 43.03
N LYS A 19 -16.89 -11.73 43.75
CA LYS A 19 -15.50 -12.19 43.58
C LYS A 19 -15.38 -13.27 42.51
N LEU A 20 -16.44 -14.08 42.34
CA LEU A 20 -16.53 -15.15 41.35
C LEU A 20 -17.71 -14.90 40.41
N CYS A 21 -17.60 -15.39 39.20
CA CYS A 21 -18.69 -15.36 38.24
C CYS A 21 -19.80 -16.34 38.66
N LYS A 22 -21.03 -15.82 38.76
CA LYS A 22 -22.18 -16.64 39.16
C LYS A 22 -22.52 -17.75 38.17
N ALA A 23 -22.15 -17.58 36.89
CA ALA A 23 -22.49 -18.52 35.85
C ALA A 23 -21.43 -19.61 35.63
N CYS A 24 -20.13 -19.31 35.78
CA CYS A 24 -19.06 -20.27 35.47
C CYS A 24 -17.99 -20.39 36.57
N GLY A 25 -18.16 -19.76 37.73
CA GLY A 25 -17.22 -19.87 38.85
C GLY A 25 -15.86 -19.16 38.66
N SER A 26 -15.59 -18.57 37.49
CA SER A 26 -14.30 -17.92 37.20
C SER A 26 -14.08 -16.70 38.11
N LYS A 27 -12.83 -16.47 38.51
CA LYS A 27 -12.44 -15.27 39.24
C LYS A 27 -12.71 -14.02 38.39
N LEU A 28 -13.29 -12.98 39.00
CA LEU A 28 -13.63 -11.71 38.34
C LEU A 28 -12.51 -10.63 38.49
N LEU A 29 -11.43 -10.97 39.18
CA LEU A 29 -10.26 -10.14 39.34
C LEU A 29 -9.09 -10.79 38.59
N LEU A 30 -8.59 -10.12 37.56
CA LEU A 30 -7.46 -10.58 36.78
C LEU A 30 -6.15 -10.18 37.49
N HIS A 31 -5.25 -11.13 37.63
CA HIS A 31 -3.93 -10.98 38.26
C HIS A 31 -3.98 -10.32 39.66
N GLY A 32 -5.08 -10.55 40.42
CA GLY A 32 -5.28 -9.93 41.75
C GLY A 32 -5.44 -8.39 41.73
N ARG A 33 -5.40 -7.76 40.58
CA ARG A 33 -5.27 -6.29 40.40
C ARG A 33 -6.38 -5.68 39.53
N TYR A 34 -6.68 -6.26 38.38
CA TYR A 34 -7.56 -5.63 37.40
C TYR A 34 -9.00 -6.13 37.52
N HIS A 35 -9.92 -5.21 37.79
CA HIS A 35 -11.35 -5.48 37.85
C HIS A 35 -12.02 -5.13 36.52
N LEU A 36 -12.52 -6.13 35.82
CA LEU A 36 -13.17 -5.93 34.53
C LEU A 36 -14.55 -5.31 34.69
N VAL A 37 -14.79 -4.22 33.96
CA VAL A 37 -16.03 -3.43 34.01
C VAL A 37 -16.95 -3.80 32.86
N LYS A 38 -16.41 -3.93 31.63
CA LYS A 38 -17.21 -4.08 30.41
C LYS A 38 -16.37 -4.71 29.30
N GLY A 39 -16.98 -5.53 28.44
CA GLY A 39 -16.41 -5.92 27.15
C GLY A 39 -16.49 -4.76 26.15
N LEU A 40 -15.40 -4.45 25.47
CA LEU A 40 -15.32 -3.41 24.44
C LEU A 40 -15.39 -4.01 23.03
N GLY A 41 -14.85 -5.23 22.84
CA GLY A 41 -14.86 -5.92 21.56
C GLY A 41 -14.48 -7.38 21.73
N LYS A 42 -14.91 -8.21 20.77
CA LYS A 42 -14.56 -9.64 20.70
C LYS A 42 -14.20 -9.97 19.25
N GLY A 43 -13.07 -10.59 19.04
CA GLY A 43 -12.60 -11.10 17.76
C GLY A 43 -12.30 -12.60 17.80
N GLY A 44 -11.90 -13.18 16.66
CA GLY A 44 -11.62 -14.60 16.55
C GLY A 44 -10.52 -15.12 17.49
N PHE A 45 -9.55 -14.25 17.82
CA PHE A 45 -8.36 -14.63 18.59
C PHE A 45 -8.23 -13.91 19.94
N GLY A 46 -9.22 -13.11 20.34
CA GLY A 46 -9.12 -12.39 21.58
C GLY A 46 -10.30 -11.50 21.89
N ALA A 47 -10.22 -10.83 23.01
CA ALA A 47 -11.24 -9.89 23.46
C ALA A 47 -10.57 -8.67 24.09
N THR A 48 -11.24 -7.52 23.98
CA THR A 48 -10.83 -6.26 24.57
C THR A 48 -11.83 -5.86 25.65
N PHE A 49 -11.32 -5.46 26.80
CA PHE A 49 -12.13 -5.11 27.96
C PHE A 49 -11.75 -3.74 28.52
N LEU A 50 -12.74 -3.05 29.05
CA LEU A 50 -12.52 -1.95 29.98
C LEU A 50 -12.37 -2.51 31.38
N ALA A 51 -11.32 -2.10 32.09
CA ALA A 51 -11.07 -2.52 33.45
C ALA A 51 -10.67 -1.33 34.34
N ALA A 52 -10.77 -1.50 35.67
CA ALA A 52 -10.24 -0.60 36.67
C ALA A 52 -9.01 -1.24 37.33
N ASP A 53 -7.95 -0.49 37.47
CA ASP A 53 -6.74 -0.91 38.19
C ASP A 53 -6.92 -0.65 39.69
N LEU A 54 -7.15 -1.71 40.46
CA LEU A 54 -7.42 -1.59 41.89
C LEU A 54 -6.16 -1.38 42.74
N ALA A 55 -4.98 -1.57 42.17
CA ALA A 55 -3.70 -1.37 42.86
C ALA A 55 -3.30 0.10 42.93
N LEU A 56 -3.91 0.98 42.11
CA LEU A 56 -3.59 2.39 42.06
C LEU A 56 -4.66 3.22 42.78
N PRO A 57 -4.26 4.33 43.50
CA PRO A 57 -5.19 5.30 44.04
C PRO A 57 -6.10 5.85 42.94
N GLY A 58 -7.39 6.05 43.25
CA GLY A 58 -8.38 6.54 42.29
C GLY A 58 -8.87 5.48 41.30
N LYS A 59 -8.31 4.28 41.33
CA LYS A 59 -8.71 3.11 40.48
C LYS A 59 -8.87 3.49 39.01
N PRO A 60 -7.82 4.01 38.37
CA PRO A 60 -7.90 4.50 36.99
C PRO A 60 -8.39 3.40 36.04
N LEU A 61 -9.11 3.83 35.01
CA LEU A 61 -9.54 2.92 33.96
C LEU A 61 -8.40 2.59 33.00
N CYS A 62 -8.35 1.35 32.58
CA CYS A 62 -7.41 0.82 31.58
C CYS A 62 -8.13 -0.07 30.57
N VAL A 63 -7.50 -0.32 29.46
CA VAL A 63 -7.96 -1.28 28.44
C VAL A 63 -7.11 -2.54 28.55
N ILE A 64 -7.75 -3.67 28.61
CA ILE A 64 -7.12 -5.00 28.61
C ILE A 64 -7.41 -5.66 27.28
N LYS A 65 -6.38 -5.93 26.52
CA LYS A 65 -6.43 -6.80 25.36
C LYS A 65 -5.99 -8.21 25.77
N GLN A 66 -6.86 -9.17 25.57
CA GLN A 66 -6.61 -10.58 25.83
C GLN A 66 -6.45 -11.31 24.52
N LEU A 67 -5.31 -11.96 24.31
CA LEU A 67 -5.08 -12.88 23.20
C LEU A 67 -5.29 -14.32 23.69
N ARG A 68 -6.09 -15.06 22.94
CA ARG A 68 -6.41 -16.46 23.22
C ARG A 68 -6.18 -17.29 21.97
N PRO A 69 -5.09 -17.98 21.86
CA PRO A 69 -4.92 -19.00 20.86
C PRO A 69 -5.97 -20.12 21.07
N ASN A 70 -6.76 -20.41 20.03
CA ASN A 70 -7.79 -21.47 20.09
C ASN A 70 -7.21 -22.86 19.75
N THR A 71 -5.95 -23.11 20.07
CA THR A 71 -5.26 -24.35 19.72
C THR A 71 -4.25 -24.70 20.79
N ASP A 72 -4.11 -26.00 21.04
CA ASP A 72 -3.07 -26.55 21.90
C ASP A 72 -1.77 -26.86 21.16
N ASN A 73 -1.66 -26.48 19.88
CA ASN A 73 -0.46 -26.64 19.06
C ASN A 73 0.68 -25.78 19.62
N PRO A 74 1.81 -26.37 20.10
CA PRO A 74 2.90 -25.63 20.73
C PRO A 74 3.54 -24.58 19.79
N ASN A 75 3.64 -24.88 18.49
CA ASN A 75 4.21 -23.97 17.49
C ASN A 75 3.34 -22.72 17.31
N PHE A 76 2.02 -22.91 17.37
CA PHE A 76 1.06 -21.81 17.27
C PHE A 76 1.10 -20.92 18.53
N LEU A 77 1.17 -21.52 19.71
CA LEU A 77 1.31 -20.79 20.98
C LEU A 77 2.60 -19.98 21.04
N SER A 78 3.72 -20.57 20.59
CA SER A 78 5.00 -19.88 20.50
C SER A 78 4.93 -18.66 19.57
N MET A 79 4.32 -18.81 18.40
CA MET A 79 4.15 -17.74 17.45
C MET A 79 3.21 -16.63 17.97
N ALA A 80 2.10 -17.02 18.59
CA ALA A 80 1.19 -16.07 19.20
C ALA A 80 1.87 -15.26 20.32
N ARG A 81 2.72 -15.90 21.12
CA ARG A 81 3.55 -15.25 22.15
C ARG A 81 4.49 -14.23 21.54
N GLU A 82 5.24 -14.61 20.50
CA GLU A 82 6.18 -13.70 19.83
C GLU A 82 5.48 -12.47 19.25
N LEU A 83 4.33 -12.66 18.60
CA LEU A 83 3.55 -11.57 18.03
C LEU A 83 3.05 -10.61 19.12
N PHE A 84 2.58 -11.15 20.24
CA PHE A 84 2.07 -10.37 21.35
C PHE A 84 3.17 -9.60 22.07
N GLU A 85 4.33 -10.19 22.31
CA GLU A 85 5.53 -9.51 22.82
C GLU A 85 5.99 -8.39 21.90
N ARG A 86 5.90 -8.60 20.59
CA ARG A 86 6.25 -7.60 19.59
C ARG A 86 5.32 -6.39 19.65
N GLU A 87 4.01 -6.62 19.85
CA GLU A 87 3.04 -5.53 20.06
C GLU A 87 3.37 -4.75 21.34
N ALA A 88 3.65 -5.45 22.44
CA ALA A 88 4.04 -4.82 23.70
C ALA A 88 5.33 -3.99 23.55
N ARG A 89 6.37 -4.54 22.91
CA ARG A 89 7.61 -3.81 22.62
C ARG A 89 7.39 -2.58 21.75
N THR A 90 6.51 -2.69 20.76
CA THR A 90 6.16 -1.57 19.88
C THR A 90 5.47 -0.47 20.65
N LEU A 91 4.45 -0.79 21.44
CA LEU A 91 3.78 0.17 22.32
C LEU A 91 4.73 0.78 23.36
N GLY A 92 5.63 -0.01 23.93
CA GLY A 92 6.68 0.48 24.85
C GLY A 92 7.60 1.51 24.19
N ARG A 93 7.90 1.34 22.89
CA ARG A 93 8.74 2.28 22.13
C ARG A 93 8.01 3.57 21.80
N VAL A 94 6.78 3.50 21.26
CA VAL A 94 6.04 4.68 20.77
C VAL A 94 5.12 5.31 21.83
N GLY A 95 4.88 4.65 22.96
CA GLY A 95 3.91 5.06 23.98
C GLY A 95 4.24 6.33 24.75
N ASN A 96 5.40 6.95 24.52
CA ASN A 96 5.72 8.28 25.05
C ASN A 96 5.05 9.42 24.25
N HIS A 97 4.49 9.13 23.08
CA HIS A 97 3.78 10.13 22.30
C HIS A 97 2.40 10.42 22.93
N PRO A 98 2.01 11.69 23.15
CA PRO A 98 0.78 12.05 23.89
C PRO A 98 -0.53 11.64 23.20
N GLN A 99 -0.46 11.26 21.93
CA GLN A 99 -1.59 10.82 21.13
C GLN A 99 -1.52 9.31 20.79
N ILE A 100 -0.80 8.55 21.61
CA ILE A 100 -0.72 7.09 21.56
C ILE A 100 -0.93 6.57 22.99
N PRO A 101 -1.79 5.56 23.22
CA PRO A 101 -1.99 5.00 24.56
C PRO A 101 -0.70 4.38 25.09
N ARG A 102 -0.35 4.67 26.32
CA ARG A 102 0.80 4.05 26.98
C ARG A 102 0.54 2.59 27.30
N LEU A 103 1.57 1.77 27.14
CA LEU A 103 1.61 0.42 27.73
C LEU A 103 1.73 0.56 29.25
N LEU A 104 0.82 -0.03 30.00
CA LEU A 104 0.78 0.01 31.46
C LEU A 104 1.32 -1.28 32.08
N ASP A 105 1.02 -2.42 31.45
CA ASP A 105 1.43 -3.72 31.92
C ASP A 105 1.35 -4.77 30.80
N TYR A 106 2.06 -5.87 30.98
CA TYR A 106 2.09 -6.99 30.04
C TYR A 106 2.45 -8.27 30.80
N PHE A 107 1.61 -9.29 30.70
CA PHE A 107 1.84 -10.57 31.36
C PHE A 107 1.11 -11.73 30.68
N GLU A 108 1.55 -12.95 31.03
CA GLU A 108 0.89 -14.20 30.67
C GLU A 108 0.26 -14.80 31.94
N ASP A 109 -0.99 -15.25 31.83
CA ASP A 109 -1.69 -16.04 32.85
C ASP A 109 -2.47 -17.19 32.18
N ARG A 110 -2.16 -18.43 32.56
CA ARG A 110 -2.82 -19.66 32.07
C ARG A 110 -2.87 -19.80 30.55
N ASN A 111 -1.73 -19.66 29.89
CA ASN A 111 -1.57 -19.70 28.44
C ASN A 111 -2.40 -18.63 27.69
N GLN A 112 -2.76 -17.55 28.37
CA GLN A 112 -3.41 -16.39 27.79
C GLN A 112 -2.54 -15.16 28.00
N PHE A 113 -2.46 -14.33 26.97
CA PHE A 113 -1.63 -13.15 27.00
C PHE A 113 -2.48 -11.92 27.23
N TYR A 114 -2.01 -11.03 28.11
CA TYR A 114 -2.71 -9.82 28.51
C TYR A 114 -1.82 -8.60 28.30
N LEU A 115 -2.32 -7.66 27.50
CA LEU A 115 -1.70 -6.37 27.30
C LEU A 115 -2.62 -5.29 27.89
N ILE A 116 -2.09 -4.53 28.84
CA ILE A 116 -2.83 -3.49 29.56
C ILE A 116 -2.32 -2.14 29.07
N GLN A 117 -3.23 -1.32 28.56
CA GLN A 117 -2.91 -0.01 28.04
C GLN A 117 -3.81 1.08 28.61
N GLU A 118 -3.39 2.30 28.47
CA GLU A 118 -4.14 3.48 28.87
C GLU A 118 -5.53 3.50 28.21
N PHE A 119 -6.56 3.83 28.98
CA PHE A 119 -7.91 4.03 28.46
C PHE A 119 -8.08 5.44 27.94
N VAL A 120 -8.36 5.59 26.66
CA VAL A 120 -8.66 6.87 26.01
C VAL A 120 -10.18 7.08 26.02
N LYS A 121 -10.66 8.02 26.84
CA LYS A 121 -12.07 8.38 26.88
C LYS A 121 -12.42 9.26 25.69
N GLY A 122 -13.39 8.81 24.86
CA GLY A 122 -13.83 9.53 23.66
C GLY A 122 -14.59 8.65 22.70
N ASN A 123 -15.09 9.22 21.61
CA ASN A 123 -15.65 8.48 20.49
C ASN A 123 -14.56 8.25 19.44
N ASN A 124 -14.58 7.09 18.79
CA ASN A 124 -13.76 6.92 17.58
C ASN A 124 -14.45 7.61 16.39
N LEU A 125 -13.67 7.89 15.33
CA LEU A 125 -14.18 8.62 14.16
C LEU A 125 -15.34 7.88 13.46
N GLN A 126 -15.39 6.54 13.54
CA GLN A 126 -16.53 5.78 13.02
C GLN A 126 -17.82 6.06 13.81
N GLN A 127 -17.72 6.21 15.14
CA GLN A 127 -18.85 6.56 16.00
C GLN A 127 -19.27 8.02 15.80
N GLU A 128 -18.31 8.93 15.56
CA GLU A 128 -18.61 10.33 15.24
C GLU A 128 -19.41 10.43 13.95
N VAL A 129 -18.97 9.81 12.86
CA VAL A 129 -19.70 9.79 11.59
C VAL A 129 -21.10 9.19 11.74
N LYS A 130 -21.25 8.11 12.51
CA LYS A 130 -22.58 7.51 12.76
C LYS A 130 -23.52 8.39 13.55
N LYS A 131 -23.00 9.24 14.45
CA LYS A 131 -23.80 10.11 15.32
C LYS A 131 -24.07 11.49 14.74
N GLN A 132 -23.08 12.06 14.04
CA GLN A 132 -23.07 13.47 13.63
C GLN A 132 -23.18 13.65 12.11
N GLY A 133 -23.07 12.54 11.34
CA GLY A 133 -23.00 12.58 9.88
C GLY A 133 -21.57 12.67 9.36
N VAL A 134 -21.45 12.85 8.06
CA VAL A 134 -20.15 12.94 7.35
C VAL A 134 -19.45 14.27 7.66
N LEU A 135 -18.12 14.25 7.54
CA LEU A 135 -17.28 15.43 7.70
C LEU A 135 -17.16 16.17 6.36
N ASN A 136 -17.05 17.50 6.42
CA ASN A 136 -16.69 18.31 5.25
C ASN A 136 -15.17 18.27 5.01
N GLU A 137 -14.74 18.87 3.89
CA GLU A 137 -13.34 18.88 3.45
C GLU A 137 -12.39 19.46 4.51
N GLU A 138 -12.72 20.63 5.07
CA GLU A 138 -11.91 21.30 6.09
C GLU A 138 -11.72 20.45 7.36
N GLN A 139 -12.78 19.80 7.81
CA GLN A 139 -12.71 18.90 8.96
C GLN A 139 -11.84 17.67 8.66
N VAL A 140 -11.87 17.17 7.42
CA VAL A 140 -11.02 16.06 6.99
C VAL A 140 -9.57 16.49 6.84
N LYS A 141 -9.28 17.69 6.31
CA LYS A 141 -7.93 18.27 6.28
C LYS A 141 -7.34 18.39 7.69
N GLN A 142 -8.15 18.79 8.68
CA GLN A 142 -7.72 18.83 10.10
C GLN A 142 -7.39 17.43 10.63
N VAL A 143 -8.24 16.43 10.36
CA VAL A 143 -7.98 15.04 10.72
C VAL A 143 -6.70 14.53 10.06
N LEU A 144 -6.52 14.80 8.77
CA LEU A 144 -5.31 14.44 8.02
C LEU A 144 -4.05 15.02 8.65
N LYS A 145 -4.04 16.34 8.90
CA LYS A 145 -2.89 17.02 9.48
C LYS A 145 -2.51 16.41 10.81
N GLU A 146 -3.48 16.17 11.69
CA GLU A 146 -3.23 15.62 13.01
C GLU A 146 -2.76 14.17 12.96
N VAL A 147 -3.39 13.29 12.16
CA VAL A 147 -3.00 11.89 12.06
C VAL A 147 -1.66 11.73 11.34
N LEU A 148 -1.38 12.51 10.29
CA LEU A 148 -0.08 12.49 9.60
C LEU A 148 1.06 12.90 10.55
N THR A 149 0.82 13.87 11.45
CA THR A 149 1.80 14.25 12.48
C THR A 149 2.09 13.09 13.43
N ILE A 150 1.07 12.33 13.86
CA ILE A 150 1.27 11.13 14.69
C ILE A 150 2.04 10.06 13.89
N LEU A 151 1.65 9.82 12.63
CA LEU A 151 2.31 8.84 11.77
C LEU A 151 3.78 9.19 11.51
N SER A 152 4.10 10.47 11.30
CA SER A 152 5.48 10.95 11.17
C SER A 152 6.31 10.57 12.40
N ALA A 153 5.80 10.85 13.60
CA ALA A 153 6.49 10.53 14.85
C ALA A 153 6.75 9.03 15.02
N ILE A 154 5.81 8.14 14.65
CA ILE A 154 6.01 6.69 14.75
C ILE A 154 6.88 6.13 13.63
N HIS A 155 6.79 6.67 12.42
CA HIS A 155 7.64 6.30 11.28
C HIS A 155 9.12 6.66 11.56
N ALA A 156 9.39 7.80 12.21
CA ALA A 156 10.74 8.17 12.66
C ALA A 156 11.33 7.12 13.63
N GLN A 157 10.50 6.44 14.40
CA GLN A 157 10.88 5.31 15.26
C GLN A 157 10.89 3.94 14.55
N LYS A 158 10.80 3.94 13.22
CA LYS A 158 10.76 2.75 12.36
C LYS A 158 9.58 1.81 12.67
N VAL A 159 8.44 2.39 13.06
CA VAL A 159 7.19 1.67 13.31
C VAL A 159 6.18 2.01 12.23
N ILE A 160 5.51 1.00 11.67
CA ILE A 160 4.37 1.12 10.76
C ILE A 160 3.13 0.67 11.53
N HIS A 161 2.05 1.45 11.49
CA HIS A 161 0.83 1.17 12.26
C HIS A 161 0.02 -0.02 11.72
N ARG A 162 -0.17 -0.10 10.39
CA ARG A 162 -0.78 -1.23 9.63
C ARG A 162 -2.27 -1.46 9.82
N ASP A 163 -2.95 -0.69 10.65
CA ASP A 163 -4.40 -0.81 10.85
C ASP A 163 -5.07 0.56 11.03
N ILE A 164 -4.67 1.54 10.19
CA ILE A 164 -5.31 2.85 10.15
C ILE A 164 -6.72 2.69 9.60
N LYS A 165 -7.71 3.10 10.41
CA LYS A 165 -9.12 3.10 10.06
C LYS A 165 -9.92 3.97 11.04
N PRO A 166 -11.15 4.40 10.72
CA PRO A 166 -11.93 5.28 11.58
C PRO A 166 -12.19 4.73 13.00
N ALA A 167 -12.29 3.40 13.13
CA ALA A 167 -12.50 2.75 14.43
C ALA A 167 -11.28 2.82 15.36
N ASN A 168 -10.07 3.00 14.80
CA ASN A 168 -8.80 3.03 15.54
C ASN A 168 -8.27 4.45 15.78
N ILE A 169 -9.06 5.47 15.49
CA ILE A 169 -8.74 6.88 15.75
C ILE A 169 -9.81 7.42 16.71
N ILE A 170 -9.42 7.71 17.94
CA ILE A 170 -10.33 8.22 18.99
C ILE A 170 -10.12 9.72 19.15
N ARG A 171 -11.19 10.48 19.11
CA ARG A 171 -11.18 11.89 19.53
C ARG A 171 -11.32 11.95 21.05
N ARG A 172 -10.22 12.23 21.73
CA ARG A 172 -10.14 12.26 23.19
C ARG A 172 -11.04 13.37 23.74
N GLU A 173 -11.84 13.06 24.77
CA GLU A 173 -12.88 13.94 25.27
C GLU A 173 -12.31 15.22 25.91
N ILE A 174 -11.19 15.10 26.64
CA ILE A 174 -10.66 16.19 27.48
C ILE A 174 -10.04 17.35 26.67
N ASP A 175 -9.40 17.07 25.53
CA ASP A 175 -8.64 18.07 24.75
C ASP A 175 -9.00 18.06 23.26
N ARG A 176 -9.95 17.21 22.87
CA ARG A 176 -10.41 17.01 21.48
C ARG A 176 -9.34 16.50 20.51
N LYS A 177 -8.16 16.18 20.98
CA LYS A 177 -7.08 15.64 20.15
C LYS A 177 -7.38 14.20 19.72
N LEU A 178 -6.89 13.85 18.53
CA LEU A 178 -6.99 12.49 18.02
C LEU A 178 -5.92 11.61 18.68
N VAL A 179 -6.30 10.41 19.03
CA VAL A 179 -5.42 9.39 19.60
C VAL A 179 -5.49 8.15 18.74
N LEU A 180 -4.35 7.67 18.29
CA LEU A 180 -4.22 6.50 17.42
C LEU A 180 -4.04 5.25 18.28
N ILE A 181 -4.97 4.30 18.15
CA ILE A 181 -5.00 3.07 18.93
C ILE A 181 -4.83 1.83 18.05
N ASP A 182 -4.54 0.69 18.66
CA ASP A 182 -4.54 -0.65 18.03
C ASP A 182 -3.52 -0.82 16.88
N PHE A 183 -2.23 -0.85 17.24
CA PHE A 183 -1.15 -1.16 16.30
C PHE A 183 -1.31 -2.57 15.72
N GLY A 184 -1.35 -2.68 14.41
CA GLY A 184 -1.51 -3.93 13.69
C GLY A 184 -0.25 -4.83 13.66
N VAL A 185 0.61 -4.75 14.67
CA VAL A 185 1.91 -5.47 14.73
C VAL A 185 1.74 -6.98 14.73
N VAL A 186 0.64 -7.47 15.29
CA VAL A 186 0.30 -8.91 15.36
C VAL A 186 0.05 -9.53 13.98
N LYS A 187 -0.16 -8.71 12.94
CA LYS A 187 -0.68 -9.14 11.65
C LYS A 187 0.37 -9.56 10.61
N ASN A 188 1.67 -9.70 10.94
CA ASN A 188 2.69 -9.67 9.89
C ASN A 188 3.81 -10.71 9.87
N GLN A 189 3.67 -11.90 10.44
CA GLN A 189 4.63 -12.96 10.10
C GLN A 189 4.02 -14.35 10.23
N VAL A 190 3.45 -14.83 9.13
CA VAL A 190 3.37 -16.26 8.86
C VAL A 190 4.11 -16.49 7.54
N ASN A 191 5.42 -16.48 7.60
CA ASN A 191 6.22 -17.01 6.52
C ASN A 191 6.72 -18.40 6.90
N SER A 192 6.36 -19.33 6.01
CA SER A 192 6.93 -20.67 5.85
C SER A 192 6.61 -21.68 6.96
N VAL A 193 5.87 -22.65 6.60
CA VAL A 193 5.98 -24.09 6.58
C VAL A 193 4.57 -24.71 6.55
N GLY A 194 4.22 -25.39 5.46
CA GLY A 194 3.15 -26.40 5.38
C GLY A 194 1.70 -25.90 5.46
N ALA A 195 1.00 -25.91 4.32
CA ALA A 195 -0.41 -25.54 4.23
C ALA A 195 -1.32 -26.52 4.99
N SER A 196 -1.90 -26.07 6.10
CA SER A 196 -3.05 -26.71 6.75
C SER A 196 -4.19 -25.69 6.90
N SER A 197 -5.43 -26.15 7.03
CA SER A 197 -6.65 -25.33 7.15
C SER A 197 -6.61 -24.28 8.29
N GLU A 198 -5.75 -24.47 9.28
CA GLU A 198 -5.51 -23.54 10.39
C GLU A 198 -4.71 -22.29 9.96
N GLN A 199 -3.87 -22.41 8.91
CA GLN A 199 -3.11 -21.29 8.35
C GLN A 199 -4.00 -20.27 7.63
N THR A 200 -5.15 -20.67 7.11
CA THR A 200 -6.11 -19.76 6.48
C THR A 200 -6.69 -18.77 7.48
N ALA A 201 -6.90 -19.20 8.73
CA ALA A 201 -7.38 -18.34 9.81
C ALA A 201 -6.31 -17.32 10.26
N LEU A 202 -5.02 -17.72 10.26
CA LEU A 202 -3.88 -16.86 10.61
C LEU A 202 -3.57 -15.83 9.51
N THR A 203 -3.66 -16.22 8.23
CA THR A 203 -3.49 -15.29 7.11
C THR A 203 -4.57 -14.22 7.11
N ALA A 204 -5.81 -14.56 7.46
CA ALA A 204 -6.89 -13.58 7.63
C ALA A 204 -6.61 -12.55 8.76
N PHE A 205 -5.86 -12.97 9.79
CA PHE A 205 -5.45 -12.08 10.89
C PHE A 205 -4.27 -11.18 10.53
N ALA A 206 -3.37 -11.67 9.69
CA ALA A 206 -2.15 -10.98 9.27
C ALA A 206 -2.38 -9.81 8.30
N VAL A 207 -3.54 -9.72 7.66
CA VAL A 207 -3.75 -8.95 6.43
C VAL A 207 -4.32 -7.53 6.63
N GLY A 208 -4.72 -7.15 7.86
CA GLY A 208 -5.36 -5.85 8.10
C GLY A 208 -6.89 -5.88 7.92
N THR A 209 -7.52 -4.72 8.06
CA THR A 209 -8.97 -4.61 7.88
C THR A 209 -9.30 -4.58 6.38
N PRO A 210 -10.12 -5.53 5.87
CA PRO A 210 -10.45 -5.58 4.45
C PRO A 210 -11.02 -4.27 3.92
N GLY A 211 -10.42 -3.78 2.83
CA GLY A 211 -10.77 -2.52 2.18
C GLY A 211 -9.96 -1.31 2.64
N PHE A 212 -9.33 -1.32 3.82
CA PHE A 212 -8.42 -0.26 4.27
C PHE A 212 -6.95 -0.58 4.01
N ALA A 213 -6.59 -1.86 3.95
CA ALA A 213 -5.22 -2.30 3.71
C ALA A 213 -4.87 -2.24 2.22
N PRO A 214 -3.73 -1.63 1.83
CA PRO A 214 -3.28 -1.59 0.45
C PRO A 214 -2.68 -2.93 -0.02
N PRO A 215 -2.51 -3.14 -1.34
CA PRO A 215 -2.05 -4.41 -1.90
C PRO A 215 -0.70 -4.90 -1.36
N GLU A 216 0.27 -4.00 -1.13
CA GLU A 216 1.57 -4.38 -0.59
C GLU A 216 1.47 -4.90 0.85
N GLN A 217 0.53 -4.39 1.64
CA GLN A 217 0.27 -4.90 2.98
C GLN A 217 -0.42 -6.26 2.93
N LEU A 218 -1.35 -6.46 1.99
CA LEU A 218 -1.98 -7.77 1.73
C LEU A 218 -0.93 -8.80 1.28
N ALA A 219 0.09 -8.35 0.54
CA ALA A 219 1.24 -9.15 0.14
C ALA A 219 2.30 -9.33 1.26
N MET A 220 2.01 -8.95 2.51
CA MET A 220 2.89 -9.08 3.68
C MET A 220 4.19 -8.24 3.59
N ARG A 221 4.18 -7.15 2.80
CA ARG A 221 5.32 -6.24 2.59
C ARG A 221 4.92 -4.78 2.87
N PRO A 222 4.41 -4.46 4.08
CA PRO A 222 4.00 -3.10 4.40
C PRO A 222 5.20 -2.16 4.43
N VAL A 223 4.96 -0.93 3.99
CA VAL A 223 5.89 0.20 4.00
C VAL A 223 5.22 1.41 4.66
N TYR A 224 5.94 2.49 4.93
CA TYR A 224 5.34 3.70 5.51
C TYR A 224 4.19 4.26 4.66
N ALA A 225 4.32 4.21 3.35
CA ALA A 225 3.26 4.58 2.41
C ALA A 225 1.98 3.73 2.55
N SER A 226 2.03 2.56 3.20
CA SER A 226 0.83 1.74 3.46
C SER A 226 -0.09 2.40 4.49
N ASP A 227 0.47 3.06 5.52
CA ASP A 227 -0.32 3.83 6.47
C ASP A 227 -0.93 5.08 5.81
N VAL A 228 -0.20 5.73 4.88
CA VAL A 228 -0.70 6.87 4.10
C VAL A 228 -1.91 6.47 3.25
N TYR A 229 -1.85 5.33 2.56
CA TYR A 229 -2.98 4.79 1.80
C TYR A 229 -4.21 4.54 2.71
N ALA A 230 -4.00 3.83 3.82
CA ALA A 230 -5.07 3.51 4.76
C ALA A 230 -5.71 4.77 5.37
N LEU A 231 -4.92 5.84 5.55
CA LEU A 231 -5.43 7.14 5.96
C LEU A 231 -6.26 7.80 4.84
N GLY A 232 -5.84 7.74 3.58
CA GLY A 232 -6.62 8.21 2.44
C GLY A 232 -7.99 7.51 2.35
N VAL A 233 -8.00 6.18 2.49
CA VAL A 233 -9.25 5.39 2.58
C VAL A 233 -10.11 5.78 3.79
N THR A 234 -9.46 6.09 4.91
CA THR A 234 -10.16 6.61 6.10
C THR A 234 -10.85 7.94 5.80
N CYS A 235 -10.19 8.87 5.11
CA CYS A 235 -10.76 10.15 4.71
C CYS A 235 -11.98 9.98 3.79
N MET A 236 -11.91 9.08 2.82
CA MET A 236 -13.09 8.75 2.00
C MET A 236 -14.28 8.29 2.85
N TYR A 237 -14.03 7.41 3.83
CA TYR A 237 -15.09 6.99 4.76
C TYR A 237 -15.66 8.16 5.56
N LEU A 238 -14.81 9.08 6.05
CA LEU A 238 -15.24 10.23 6.86
C LEU A 238 -16.16 11.17 6.08
N MET A 239 -15.94 11.31 4.77
CA MET A 239 -16.74 12.18 3.88
C MET A 239 -17.98 11.50 3.30
N SER A 240 -18.01 10.16 3.22
CA SER A 240 -19.10 9.44 2.54
C SER A 240 -19.95 8.56 3.45
N ALA A 241 -19.46 8.25 4.67
CA ALA A 241 -19.99 7.20 5.56
C ALA A 241 -20.04 5.79 4.92
N LYS A 242 -19.48 5.61 3.72
CA LYS A 242 -19.43 4.32 3.02
C LYS A 242 -18.11 3.61 3.28
N THR A 243 -18.18 2.32 3.56
CA THR A 243 -16.97 1.49 3.64
C THR A 243 -16.46 1.18 2.23
N PRO A 244 -15.14 0.97 2.02
CA PRO A 244 -14.59 0.67 0.71
C PRO A 244 -15.26 -0.53 0.01
N LYS A 245 -15.75 -1.49 0.77
CA LYS A 245 -16.51 -2.65 0.24
C LYS A 245 -17.85 -2.28 -0.39
N ASN A 246 -18.41 -1.14 0.00
CA ASN A 246 -19.73 -0.64 -0.46
C ASN A 246 -19.58 0.50 -1.46
N MET A 247 -18.37 0.76 -1.93
CA MET A 247 -18.08 1.69 -3.01
C MET A 247 -17.88 0.93 -4.31
N ASP A 248 -18.26 1.57 -5.41
CA ASP A 248 -17.97 1.03 -6.73
C ASP A 248 -16.46 1.03 -6.93
N CYS A 249 -15.96 -0.05 -7.50
CA CYS A 249 -14.57 -0.13 -7.92
C CYS A 249 -14.55 -0.18 -9.44
N ASP A 250 -13.59 0.48 -10.03
CA ASP A 250 -13.30 0.29 -11.44
C ASP A 250 -13.00 -1.20 -11.67
N PRO A 251 -13.77 -1.91 -12.46
CA PRO A 251 -13.60 -3.35 -12.66
C PRO A 251 -12.29 -3.70 -13.37
N ILE A 252 -11.59 -2.70 -13.92
CA ILE A 252 -10.36 -2.87 -14.69
C ILE A 252 -9.13 -2.58 -13.83
N THR A 253 -9.16 -1.46 -13.07
CA THR A 253 -8.01 -1.03 -12.25
C THR A 253 -8.10 -1.50 -10.81
N GLY A 254 -9.29 -1.87 -10.35
CA GLY A 254 -9.56 -2.15 -8.95
C GLY A 254 -9.56 -0.90 -8.05
N ASP A 255 -9.40 0.29 -8.66
CA ASP A 255 -9.43 1.56 -7.94
C ASP A 255 -10.85 1.87 -7.47
N ILE A 256 -10.96 2.41 -6.29
CA ILE A 256 -12.25 2.84 -5.74
C ILE A 256 -12.69 4.11 -6.48
N ASP A 257 -13.87 4.08 -7.12
CA ASP A 257 -14.49 5.25 -7.75
C ASP A 257 -15.17 6.13 -6.66
N TRP A 258 -14.32 6.74 -5.84
CA TRP A 258 -14.76 7.49 -4.67
C TRP A 258 -15.33 8.87 -5.00
N PHE A 259 -14.99 9.44 -6.17
CA PHE A 259 -15.49 10.74 -6.64
C PHE A 259 -17.02 10.81 -6.72
N LYS A 260 -17.69 9.69 -6.95
CA LYS A 260 -19.16 9.62 -6.96
C LYS A 260 -19.81 9.88 -5.61
N TYR A 261 -19.03 9.76 -4.52
CA TYR A 261 -19.57 9.75 -3.16
C TYR A 261 -19.15 10.96 -2.33
N VAL A 262 -18.21 11.76 -2.82
CA VAL A 262 -17.68 12.93 -2.09
C VAL A 262 -17.56 14.12 -3.03
N ASN A 263 -17.88 15.30 -2.50
CA ASN A 263 -17.71 16.57 -3.19
C ASN A 263 -16.60 17.35 -2.48
N VAL A 264 -15.47 17.52 -3.16
CA VAL A 264 -14.27 18.20 -2.65
C VAL A 264 -13.66 19.07 -3.74
N SER A 265 -12.79 20.00 -3.34
CA SER A 265 -12.04 20.84 -4.28
C SER A 265 -11.13 20.00 -5.18
N ASP A 266 -10.81 20.50 -6.38
CA ASP A 266 -9.95 19.79 -7.32
C ASP A 266 -8.54 19.57 -6.76
N SER A 267 -8.01 20.53 -5.99
CA SER A 267 -6.72 20.43 -5.31
C SER A 267 -6.71 19.29 -4.29
N PHE A 268 -7.73 19.25 -3.43
CA PHE A 268 -7.84 18.19 -2.43
C PHE A 268 -8.14 16.82 -3.05
N ALA A 269 -8.90 16.79 -4.15
CA ALA A 269 -9.13 15.58 -4.93
C ALA A 269 -7.81 14.99 -5.48
N GLN A 270 -6.93 15.83 -6.03
CA GLN A 270 -5.60 15.41 -6.50
C GLN A 270 -4.72 14.90 -5.36
N TYR A 271 -4.75 15.59 -4.21
CA TYR A 271 -4.03 15.18 -3.01
C TYR A 271 -4.47 13.79 -2.52
N LEU A 272 -5.78 13.57 -2.36
CA LEU A 272 -6.32 12.28 -1.93
C LEU A 272 -6.07 11.18 -2.96
N SER A 273 -6.21 11.47 -4.26
CA SER A 273 -5.91 10.50 -5.33
C SER A 273 -4.46 10.01 -5.24
N LYS A 274 -3.52 10.91 -4.94
CA LYS A 274 -2.12 10.51 -4.76
C LYS A 274 -1.90 9.67 -3.49
N MET A 275 -2.64 9.88 -2.42
CA MET A 275 -2.62 8.99 -1.24
C MET A 275 -3.14 7.59 -1.57
N LEU A 276 -4.13 7.49 -2.47
CA LEU A 276 -4.85 6.27 -2.83
C LEU A 276 -4.24 5.51 -4.00
N GLU A 277 -3.15 6.01 -4.58
CA GLU A 277 -2.43 5.31 -5.64
C GLU A 277 -2.11 3.87 -5.23
N VAL A 278 -2.50 2.90 -6.05
CA VAL A 278 -2.25 1.48 -5.80
C VAL A 278 -0.75 1.18 -5.83
N ALA A 279 -0.02 1.79 -6.77
CA ALA A 279 1.42 1.64 -6.88
C ALA A 279 2.14 2.51 -5.84
N VAL A 280 2.87 1.90 -4.91
CA VAL A 280 3.63 2.58 -3.85
C VAL A 280 4.54 3.69 -4.37
N LYS A 281 5.16 3.51 -5.57
CA LYS A 281 6.08 4.49 -6.17
C LYS A 281 5.41 5.82 -6.54
N ASN A 282 4.10 5.81 -6.82
CA ASN A 282 3.32 6.99 -7.21
C ASN A 282 2.68 7.68 -6.00
N ARG A 283 2.66 7.02 -4.85
CA ARG A 283 2.09 7.49 -3.59
C ARG A 283 3.09 8.36 -2.83
N TYR A 284 2.62 9.15 -1.89
CA TYR A 284 3.51 9.74 -0.87
C TYR A 284 4.24 8.64 -0.12
N LYS A 285 5.55 8.71 -0.06
CA LYS A 285 6.41 7.64 0.50
C LYS A 285 6.39 7.61 2.02
N THR A 286 6.19 8.78 2.63
CA THR A 286 6.17 8.96 4.09
C THR A 286 5.01 9.85 4.51
N ALA A 287 4.68 9.83 5.80
CA ALA A 287 3.72 10.74 6.38
C ALA A 287 4.18 12.21 6.29
N ASP A 288 5.49 12.47 6.40
CA ASP A 288 6.07 13.81 6.26
C ASP A 288 5.87 14.38 4.86
N GLU A 289 6.13 13.57 3.83
CA GLU A 289 5.90 13.98 2.43
C GLU A 289 4.42 14.34 2.19
N ALA A 290 3.50 13.54 2.73
CA ALA A 290 2.08 13.81 2.63
C ALA A 290 1.68 15.07 3.42
N LEU A 291 2.23 15.28 4.62
CA LEU A 291 1.96 16.45 5.45
C LEU A 291 2.44 17.75 4.79
N GLN A 292 3.66 17.76 4.24
CA GLN A 292 4.20 18.90 3.50
C GLN A 292 3.34 19.24 2.28
N ALA A 293 2.89 18.23 1.53
CA ALA A 293 2.01 18.44 0.39
C ALA A 293 0.65 19.03 0.79
N LEU A 294 0.10 18.63 1.94
CA LEU A 294 -1.15 19.18 2.48
C LEU A 294 -0.99 20.65 2.90
N ASP A 295 0.14 21.02 3.51
CA ASP A 295 0.39 22.41 3.90
C ASP A 295 0.57 23.33 2.67
N ILE A 296 1.21 22.85 1.58
CA ILE A 296 1.32 23.60 0.31
C ILE A 296 -0.06 23.79 -0.32
N GLU A 297 -0.91 22.78 -0.34
CA GLU A 297 -2.26 22.85 -0.89
C GLU A 297 -3.09 23.93 -0.16
N ASN A 298 -3.08 23.96 1.17
CA ASN A 298 -3.78 24.97 1.98
C ASN A 298 -3.29 26.40 1.67
N HIS A 299 -2.01 26.59 1.35
CA HIS A 299 -1.47 27.90 0.95
C HIS A 299 -1.92 28.33 -0.45
N VAL A 300 -2.01 27.40 -1.39
CA VAL A 300 -2.49 27.69 -2.75
C VAL A 300 -3.96 28.08 -2.74
N ASP A 301 -4.79 27.37 -1.97
CA ASP A 301 -6.22 27.71 -1.82
C ASP A 301 -6.41 29.11 -1.21
N SER A 302 -5.66 29.46 -0.17
CA SER A 302 -5.72 30.78 0.47
C SER A 302 -5.27 31.92 -0.44
N LEU A 303 -4.27 31.68 -1.31
CA LEU A 303 -3.81 32.66 -2.30
C LEU A 303 -4.84 32.84 -3.43
N SER A 304 -5.49 31.78 -3.87
CA SER A 304 -6.53 31.85 -4.90
C SER A 304 -7.77 32.60 -4.40
N GLU A 305 -8.18 32.43 -3.15
CA GLU A 305 -9.26 33.19 -2.53
C GLU A 305 -8.90 34.67 -2.37
N SER A 306 -7.67 35.00 -1.98
CA SER A 306 -7.21 36.38 -1.84
C SER A 306 -7.10 37.12 -3.19
N MET A 307 -6.88 36.41 -4.31
CA MET A 307 -6.88 36.96 -5.66
C MET A 307 -8.28 37.17 -6.23
N LEU A 308 -9.28 36.42 -5.77
CA LEU A 308 -10.69 36.56 -6.21
C LEU A 308 -11.42 37.71 -5.52
N TYR A 309 -10.94 38.17 -4.36
CA TYR A 309 -11.46 39.33 -3.65
C TYR A 309 -10.36 40.37 -3.42
N PRO A 310 -10.04 41.26 -4.40
CA PRO A 310 -9.17 42.38 -4.12
C PRO A 310 -9.87 43.26 -3.08
N ALA A 311 -9.18 43.51 -1.97
CA ALA A 311 -9.68 44.37 -0.91
C ALA A 311 -10.15 45.70 -1.48
N ALA A 312 -11.43 46.02 -1.26
CA ALA A 312 -11.99 47.32 -1.63
C ALA A 312 -11.16 48.40 -0.94
N GLY A 313 -10.47 49.19 -1.76
CA GLY A 313 -9.57 50.22 -1.29
C GLY A 313 -10.31 51.26 -0.45
N GLU A 314 -9.87 51.44 0.75
CA GLU A 314 -10.10 52.68 1.50
C GLU A 314 -9.32 53.81 0.86
N THR A 315 -10.04 54.64 0.14
CA THR A 315 -9.53 55.95 -0.31
C THR A 315 -9.43 56.88 0.88
N THR A 316 -8.27 56.98 1.49
CA THR A 316 -7.94 58.09 2.36
C THR A 316 -7.20 59.14 1.55
N ASN A 317 -7.91 60.22 1.19
CA ASN A 317 -7.32 61.47 0.77
C ASN A 317 -6.43 62.02 1.88
N THR A 318 -5.15 62.17 1.63
CA THR A 318 -4.30 63.08 2.39
C THR A 318 -3.39 63.85 1.44
N SER A 319 -3.59 65.13 1.46
CA SER A 319 -2.99 66.24 0.73
C SER A 319 -1.47 66.31 0.88
N ILE A 320 -0.87 66.68 -0.20
CA ILE A 320 0.53 67.06 -0.42
C ILE A 320 0.92 68.23 0.50
N SER A 321 2.03 68.10 1.22
CA SER A 321 2.84 69.23 1.62
C SER A 321 4.32 68.92 1.47
N SER A 322 4.91 69.59 0.51
CA SER A 322 6.33 69.67 0.23
C SER A 322 7.10 70.37 1.35
N ARG A 323 8.22 69.81 1.79
CA ARG A 323 9.37 70.61 2.20
C ARG A 323 10.68 69.81 2.15
N THR A 324 11.57 70.36 1.41
CA THR A 324 13.01 70.17 1.20
C THR A 324 13.85 70.07 2.47
N GLY A 325 14.90 69.26 2.44
CA GLY A 325 15.96 69.28 3.46
C GLY A 325 17.09 68.31 3.16
N ILE A 326 18.10 68.83 2.49
CA ILE A 326 19.39 68.22 2.19
C ILE A 326 20.21 68.03 3.48
N SER A 327 20.86 66.91 3.68
CA SER A 327 22.22 66.91 4.24
C SER A 327 22.95 65.58 4.00
N ARG A 328 24.06 65.75 3.31
CA ARG A 328 25.15 64.79 3.13
C ARG A 328 25.91 64.60 4.45
N ARG A 329 26.43 63.40 4.70
CA ARG A 329 27.83 63.24 5.10
C ARG A 329 28.31 61.81 4.98
N ASN A 330 29.42 61.69 4.26
CA ASN A 330 30.37 60.59 4.13
C ASN A 330 30.99 60.19 5.47
N ALA A 331 31.40 58.94 5.57
CA ALA A 331 32.78 58.60 6.03
C ALA A 331 33.13 57.16 5.70
N ASN A 332 34.16 57.03 4.91
CA ASN A 332 34.99 55.87 4.63
C ASN A 332 35.66 55.30 5.89
N THR A 333 35.97 53.98 5.81
CA THR A 333 37.33 53.41 6.12
C THR A 333 37.32 51.97 5.60
N ARG A 334 38.11 51.66 4.68
CA ARG A 334 39.37 51.00 4.33
C ARG A 334 39.95 50.13 5.44
N ALA A 335 40.26 48.84 5.13
CA ALA A 335 41.55 48.23 4.77
C ALA A 335 41.41 46.70 4.78
N SER A 336 41.76 46.02 3.70
CA SER A 336 43.02 45.36 3.34
C SER A 336 43.25 44.06 4.15
N GLY A 337 43.48 42.94 3.53
CA GLY A 337 44.45 42.54 2.62
C GLY A 337 44.50 41.05 2.31
N ARG A 338 45.00 40.76 1.14
CA ARG A 338 45.87 39.66 0.67
C ARG A 338 45.45 38.22 1.05
N GLY A 339 45.22 37.28 0.15
CA GLY A 339 45.98 36.98 -1.08
C GLY A 339 46.73 35.68 -0.87
N ASN A 340 46.32 34.61 -1.59
CA ASN A 340 47.31 33.79 -2.28
C ASN A 340 46.61 32.80 -3.26
N ARG A 341 47.03 32.96 -4.49
CA ARG A 341 46.90 32.04 -5.62
C ARG A 341 48.02 30.99 -5.49
N THR A 342 47.76 29.74 -5.77
CA THR A 342 48.71 28.87 -6.47
C THR A 342 47.98 27.94 -7.43
N GLN A 343 48.27 28.18 -8.70
CA GLN A 343 48.18 27.25 -9.83
C GLN A 343 49.36 26.27 -9.74
N PHE A 344 49.17 25.07 -10.28
CA PHE A 344 50.10 24.31 -11.17
C PHE A 344 49.36 23.04 -11.57
N SER A 345 48.96 22.90 -12.82
CA SER A 345 49.55 22.43 -14.09
C SER A 345 49.95 20.96 -14.14
N ARG A 346 49.24 20.24 -14.98
CA ARG A 346 49.62 19.36 -16.09
C ARG A 346 50.90 18.52 -16.00
N ALA A 347 50.75 17.22 -16.25
CA ALA A 347 51.48 16.36 -17.23
C ALA A 347 51.02 14.93 -17.06
N SER A 348 50.38 14.22 -17.96
CA SER A 348 50.78 13.57 -19.23
C SER A 348 51.77 12.39 -19.07
N ARG A 349 51.33 11.27 -19.69
CA ARG A 349 52.06 10.19 -20.36
C ARG A 349 52.31 8.86 -19.61
N THR A 350 51.62 7.86 -20.14
CA THR A 350 52.10 6.65 -20.92
C THR A 350 52.79 5.54 -20.13
N SER A 351 52.28 4.34 -20.21
CA SER A 351 52.94 3.21 -20.90
C SER A 351 52.13 1.93 -20.88
N ARG A 352 52.16 1.35 -22.05
CA ARG A 352 51.78 -0.02 -22.44
C ARG A 352 52.57 -1.05 -21.66
N ALA A 353 51.95 -2.16 -21.30
CA ALA A 353 52.62 -3.46 -21.26
C ALA A 353 51.66 -4.57 -21.74
N SER A 354 51.95 -5.05 -22.91
CA SER A 354 51.43 -6.27 -23.52
C SER A 354 52.19 -7.46 -22.89
N THR A 355 51.45 -8.49 -22.49
CA THR A 355 52.04 -9.81 -22.31
C THR A 355 51.25 -10.83 -23.11
N ARG A 356 51.87 -11.23 -24.22
CA ARG A 356 51.55 -12.45 -24.98
C ARG A 356 51.99 -13.65 -24.14
N PHE A 357 51.16 -14.66 -24.03
CA PHE A 357 51.65 -16.03 -23.88
C PHE A 357 50.92 -16.97 -24.83
N ASN A 358 51.75 -17.82 -25.41
CA ASN A 358 51.57 -18.68 -26.58
C ASN A 358 50.63 -19.88 -26.35
N SER A 359 49.97 -20.16 -27.44
CA SER A 359 49.49 -21.42 -27.98
C SER A 359 50.15 -22.72 -27.51
N ARG A 360 49.35 -23.73 -27.21
CA ARG A 360 49.61 -25.10 -27.64
C ARG A 360 48.33 -25.78 -28.08
N SER A 361 48.38 -26.22 -29.32
CA SER A 361 47.40 -27.00 -30.06
C SER A 361 47.19 -28.38 -29.45
N ALA A 362 45.94 -28.80 -29.32
CA ALA A 362 45.55 -30.19 -29.41
C ALA A 362 44.41 -30.28 -30.45
N ARG A 363 44.70 -30.94 -31.52
CA ARG A 363 43.73 -31.36 -32.56
C ARG A 363 42.86 -32.46 -31.98
N ASP A 364 41.53 -32.23 -31.97
CA ASP A 364 40.59 -33.33 -31.95
C ASP A 364 39.56 -33.12 -33.07
N ASN A 365 39.52 -34.10 -33.93
CA ASN A 365 38.63 -34.23 -35.06
C ASN A 365 37.22 -34.56 -34.58
N THR A 366 36.28 -33.64 -34.83
CA THR A 366 34.85 -34.01 -34.90
C THR A 366 34.22 -33.33 -36.11
N PRO A 367 33.33 -34.02 -36.84
CA PRO A 367 32.90 -33.59 -38.17
C PRO A 367 31.92 -32.41 -38.07
N SER A 368 32.10 -31.46 -38.98
CA SER A 368 31.24 -30.35 -39.26
C SER A 368 29.80 -30.82 -39.49
N LYS A 369 28.90 -30.49 -38.53
CA LYS A 369 27.46 -30.54 -38.78
C LYS A 369 27.03 -29.22 -39.43
N THR A 370 26.65 -29.29 -40.68
CA THR A 370 25.87 -28.31 -41.43
C THR A 370 24.71 -27.75 -40.60
N PRO A 371 24.32 -26.45 -40.72
CA PRO A 371 23.20 -25.90 -40.00
C PRO A 371 21.90 -26.58 -40.45
N LYS A 372 21.28 -27.31 -39.55
CA LYS A 372 19.96 -27.88 -39.76
C LYS A 372 18.94 -26.72 -39.90
N THR A 373 18.25 -26.70 -41.03
CA THR A 373 17.00 -25.96 -41.24
C THR A 373 16.11 -26.02 -39.96
N PRO A 374 15.49 -24.89 -39.52
CA PRO A 374 14.66 -24.91 -38.34
C PRO A 374 13.50 -25.89 -38.50
N ALA A 375 13.41 -26.86 -37.61
CA ALA A 375 12.37 -27.87 -37.60
C ALA A 375 11.00 -27.15 -37.48
N LYS A 376 9.98 -27.59 -38.26
CA LYS A 376 8.62 -27.07 -38.15
C LYS A 376 8.14 -27.24 -36.72
N PRO A 377 7.52 -26.18 -36.09
CA PRO A 377 7.03 -26.26 -34.72
C PRO A 377 5.99 -27.38 -34.57
N THR A 378 6.16 -28.23 -33.57
CA THR A 378 5.24 -29.34 -33.27
C THR A 378 3.93 -28.77 -32.67
N LYS A 379 2.78 -29.26 -33.18
CA LYS A 379 1.46 -28.88 -32.63
C LYS A 379 1.28 -29.44 -31.22
N ILE A 380 0.65 -28.66 -30.37
CA ILE A 380 0.23 -29.03 -29.00
C ILE A 380 -1.18 -28.51 -28.75
N THR A 381 -2.00 -29.27 -28.03
CA THR A 381 -3.39 -28.91 -27.73
C THR A 381 -3.51 -28.11 -26.44
N ALA A 382 -4.63 -27.43 -26.24
CA ALA A 382 -4.91 -26.66 -25.02
C ALA A 382 -4.89 -27.56 -23.77
N ASP A 383 -5.50 -28.74 -23.84
CA ASP A 383 -5.57 -29.70 -22.72
C ASP A 383 -4.18 -30.23 -22.34
N GLU A 384 -3.32 -30.50 -23.34
CA GLU A 384 -1.93 -30.89 -23.08
C GLU A 384 -1.12 -29.78 -22.40
N ILE A 385 -1.39 -28.51 -22.74
CA ILE A 385 -0.73 -27.38 -22.09
C ILE A 385 -1.19 -27.26 -20.65
N LEU A 386 -2.50 -27.29 -20.41
CA LEU A 386 -3.08 -27.11 -19.09
C LEU A 386 -2.66 -28.26 -18.15
N SER A 387 -2.68 -29.50 -18.62
CA SER A 387 -2.24 -30.66 -17.83
C SER A 387 -0.73 -30.62 -17.56
N ALA A 388 0.09 -30.27 -18.55
CA ALA A 388 1.53 -30.14 -18.37
C ALA A 388 1.89 -28.95 -17.45
N TYR A 389 1.16 -27.84 -17.55
CA TYR A 389 1.35 -26.69 -16.65
C TYR A 389 0.95 -27.05 -15.21
N ALA A 390 -0.14 -27.75 -15.00
CA ALA A 390 -0.56 -28.25 -13.70
C ALA A 390 0.47 -29.21 -13.07
N SER A 391 1.22 -29.96 -13.90
CA SER A 391 2.34 -30.80 -13.44
C SER A 391 3.66 -30.02 -13.22
N GLY A 392 3.64 -28.68 -13.32
CA GLY A 392 4.79 -27.79 -13.06
C GLY A 392 5.62 -27.41 -14.28
N ARG A 393 5.29 -27.89 -15.49
CA ARG A 393 5.99 -27.52 -16.71
C ARG A 393 5.56 -26.12 -17.16
N LYS A 394 6.50 -25.18 -17.25
CA LYS A 394 6.24 -23.80 -17.69
C LYS A 394 6.82 -23.48 -19.08
N ASP A 395 7.61 -24.35 -19.69
CA ASP A 395 8.24 -24.12 -20.99
C ASP A 395 7.51 -24.84 -22.12
N PHE A 396 6.91 -24.05 -23.01
CA PHE A 396 6.19 -24.45 -24.20
C PHE A 396 6.75 -23.73 -25.45
N GLY A 397 8.03 -23.37 -25.42
CA GLY A 397 8.70 -22.72 -26.55
C GLY A 397 8.75 -23.58 -27.80
N LEU A 398 8.85 -22.91 -28.98
CA LEU A 398 8.98 -23.53 -30.31
C LEU A 398 7.83 -24.49 -30.68
N LYS A 399 6.61 -24.25 -30.17
CA LYS A 399 5.41 -25.04 -30.42
C LYS A 399 4.43 -24.28 -31.34
N ASP A 400 3.51 -25.03 -31.95
CA ASP A 400 2.38 -24.46 -32.67
C ASP A 400 1.09 -24.67 -31.86
N LEU A 401 0.60 -23.56 -31.30
CA LEU A 401 -0.64 -23.47 -30.51
C LEU A 401 -1.72 -22.71 -31.27
N SER A 402 -1.59 -22.55 -32.56
CA SER A 402 -2.54 -21.77 -33.34
C SER A 402 -3.95 -22.35 -33.23
N MET A 403 -4.94 -21.46 -33.09
CA MET A 403 -6.38 -21.76 -32.96
C MET A 403 -6.76 -22.53 -31.67
N GLN A 404 -5.90 -22.61 -30.66
CA GLN A 404 -6.26 -23.22 -29.38
C GLN A 404 -7.11 -22.27 -28.54
N ASP A 405 -7.96 -22.83 -27.67
CA ASP A 405 -8.76 -22.09 -26.70
C ASP A 405 -8.18 -22.27 -25.29
N LEU A 406 -7.61 -21.19 -24.75
CA LEU A 406 -7.04 -21.08 -23.42
C LEU A 406 -7.69 -19.93 -22.64
N GLN A 407 -8.99 -19.70 -22.90
CA GLN A 407 -9.77 -18.68 -22.20
C GLN A 407 -9.75 -18.92 -20.70
N LYS A 408 -9.52 -17.83 -19.93
CA LYS A 408 -9.46 -17.84 -18.45
C LYS A 408 -8.42 -18.82 -17.87
N ALA A 409 -7.46 -19.30 -18.67
CA ALA A 409 -6.41 -20.20 -18.20
C ALA A 409 -5.45 -19.51 -17.23
N GLU A 410 -5.04 -20.22 -16.17
CA GLU A 410 -3.98 -19.78 -15.25
C GLU A 410 -2.62 -20.25 -15.78
N LEU A 411 -1.88 -19.33 -16.44
CA LEU A 411 -0.63 -19.60 -17.13
C LEU A 411 0.45 -18.56 -16.77
N SER A 412 0.53 -18.16 -15.51
CA SER A 412 1.55 -17.20 -15.05
C SER A 412 2.97 -17.75 -15.23
N GLU A 413 3.89 -16.86 -15.64
CA GLU A 413 5.31 -17.17 -15.90
C GLU A 413 5.56 -18.22 -17.01
N VAL A 414 4.56 -18.55 -17.82
CA VAL A 414 4.70 -19.49 -18.95
C VAL A 414 5.67 -18.94 -19.99
N LYS A 415 6.44 -19.84 -20.62
CA LYS A 415 7.38 -19.51 -21.70
C LYS A 415 6.86 -20.08 -23.02
N PHE A 416 6.47 -19.19 -23.92
CA PHE A 416 6.05 -19.51 -25.30
C PHE A 416 7.07 -19.11 -26.36
N HIS A 417 8.27 -18.71 -25.97
CA HIS A 417 9.27 -18.13 -26.87
C HIS A 417 9.40 -18.90 -28.21
N GLY A 418 9.37 -18.15 -29.32
CA GLY A 418 9.49 -18.71 -30.67
C GLY A 418 8.30 -19.55 -31.15
N SER A 419 7.19 -19.53 -30.45
CA SER A 419 5.99 -20.31 -30.77
C SER A 419 5.06 -19.59 -31.74
N LYS A 420 4.22 -20.37 -32.45
CA LYS A 420 3.10 -19.89 -33.25
C LYS A 420 1.83 -19.92 -32.40
N LEU A 421 1.21 -18.75 -32.26
CA LEU A 421 0.02 -18.51 -31.43
C LEU A 421 -1.09 -17.80 -32.25
N ILE A 422 -1.09 -18.05 -33.57
CA ILE A 422 -1.99 -17.37 -34.49
C ILE A 422 -3.47 -17.73 -34.17
N LYS A 423 -4.32 -16.72 -34.00
CA LYS A 423 -5.75 -16.89 -33.68
C LYS A 423 -6.00 -17.70 -32.39
N ILE A 424 -5.07 -17.69 -31.44
CA ILE A 424 -5.30 -18.29 -30.12
C ILE A 424 -6.27 -17.44 -29.29
N ASN A 425 -7.04 -18.09 -28.44
CA ASN A 425 -7.94 -17.42 -27.50
C ASN A 425 -7.37 -17.47 -26.09
N PHE A 426 -6.91 -16.33 -25.58
CA PHE A 426 -6.45 -16.10 -24.21
C PHE A 426 -7.36 -15.11 -23.46
N GLN A 427 -8.62 -14.97 -23.88
CA GLN A 427 -9.52 -14.02 -23.24
C GLN A 427 -9.64 -14.27 -21.73
N GLY A 428 -9.36 -13.26 -20.92
CA GLY A 428 -9.41 -13.35 -19.46
C GLY A 428 -8.37 -14.25 -18.83
N ALA A 429 -7.38 -14.75 -19.59
CA ALA A 429 -6.33 -15.62 -19.06
C ALA A 429 -5.34 -14.83 -18.17
N ASN A 430 -4.80 -15.51 -17.16
CA ASN A 430 -3.71 -14.98 -16.35
C ASN A 430 -2.37 -15.41 -16.94
N LEU A 431 -1.72 -14.48 -17.61
CA LEU A 431 -0.44 -14.63 -18.29
C LEU A 431 0.65 -13.75 -17.66
N ASN A 432 0.49 -13.39 -16.37
CA ASN A 432 1.45 -12.54 -15.66
C ASN A 432 2.89 -13.06 -15.84
N ARG A 433 3.83 -12.18 -16.26
CA ARG A 433 5.24 -12.52 -16.53
C ARG A 433 5.47 -13.57 -17.61
N ALA A 434 4.49 -13.84 -18.45
CA ALA A 434 4.68 -14.78 -19.56
C ALA A 434 5.70 -14.25 -20.58
N ASN A 435 6.42 -15.18 -21.20
CA ASN A 435 7.44 -14.88 -22.21
C ASN A 435 6.96 -15.24 -23.62
N PHE A 436 6.61 -14.21 -24.40
CA PHE A 436 6.21 -14.31 -25.80
C PHE A 436 7.32 -13.88 -26.78
N THR A 437 8.58 -13.84 -26.38
CA THR A 437 9.69 -13.39 -27.23
C THR A 437 9.74 -14.19 -28.55
N ASN A 438 9.85 -13.47 -29.68
CA ASN A 438 9.88 -14.06 -31.02
C ASN A 438 8.64 -14.89 -31.41
N CYS A 439 7.47 -14.64 -30.79
CA CYS A 439 6.22 -15.33 -31.08
C CYS A 439 5.46 -14.68 -32.25
N ASP A 440 4.70 -15.51 -32.96
CA ASP A 440 3.69 -15.06 -33.92
C ASP A 440 2.29 -15.15 -33.26
N VAL A 441 1.75 -14.00 -32.83
CA VAL A 441 0.50 -13.91 -32.05
C VAL A 441 -0.61 -13.24 -32.89
N ARG A 442 -0.44 -13.15 -34.18
CA ARG A 442 -1.38 -12.43 -35.06
C ARG A 442 -2.84 -12.90 -34.93
N GLN A 443 -3.75 -11.91 -35.00
CA GLN A 443 -5.20 -12.11 -35.00
C GLN A 443 -5.73 -12.88 -33.76
N SER A 444 -4.99 -12.89 -32.66
CA SER A 444 -5.35 -13.57 -31.40
C SER A 444 -6.25 -12.71 -30.52
N MET A 445 -6.99 -13.37 -29.64
CA MET A 445 -7.88 -12.74 -28.67
C MET A 445 -7.26 -12.77 -27.27
N LEU A 446 -6.87 -11.59 -26.75
CA LEU A 446 -6.32 -11.40 -25.41
C LEU A 446 -7.13 -10.36 -24.61
N ARG A 447 -8.45 -10.26 -24.89
CA ARG A 447 -9.34 -9.35 -24.17
C ARG A 447 -9.32 -9.65 -22.68
N ASN A 448 -9.20 -8.59 -21.87
CA ASN A 448 -9.22 -8.67 -20.42
C ASN A 448 -8.17 -9.65 -19.83
N ALA A 449 -7.14 -10.03 -20.60
CA ALA A 449 -6.07 -10.87 -20.09
C ALA A 449 -5.14 -10.10 -19.16
N ASN A 450 -4.64 -10.77 -18.14
CA ASN A 450 -3.58 -10.24 -17.30
C ASN A 450 -2.21 -10.52 -17.92
N LEU A 451 -1.66 -9.53 -18.60
CA LEU A 451 -0.37 -9.54 -19.29
C LEU A 451 0.69 -8.70 -18.57
N THR A 452 0.49 -8.44 -17.28
CA THR A 452 1.42 -7.64 -16.47
C THR A 452 2.83 -8.22 -16.54
N LYS A 453 3.82 -7.37 -16.87
CA LYS A 453 5.25 -7.75 -16.96
C LYS A 453 5.56 -8.81 -18.00
N CYS A 454 4.72 -8.98 -19.02
CA CYS A 454 5.00 -9.88 -20.15
C CYS A 454 6.14 -9.36 -21.03
N TYR A 455 6.78 -10.29 -21.74
CA TYR A 455 7.85 -10.01 -22.68
C TYR A 455 7.40 -10.33 -24.10
N PHE A 456 7.22 -9.29 -24.96
CA PHE A 456 6.84 -9.41 -26.37
C PHE A 456 7.99 -9.05 -27.32
N LYS A 457 9.23 -9.06 -26.84
CA LYS A 457 10.38 -8.68 -27.66
C LYS A 457 10.40 -9.44 -28.99
N SER A 458 10.48 -8.68 -30.10
CA SER A 458 10.57 -9.18 -31.47
C SER A 458 9.40 -10.08 -31.91
N SER A 459 8.22 -9.91 -31.29
CA SER A 459 7.01 -10.67 -31.61
C SER A 459 6.13 -9.96 -32.61
N ASN A 460 5.28 -10.72 -33.30
CA ASN A 460 4.28 -10.17 -34.20
C ASN A 460 2.89 -10.23 -33.57
N LEU A 461 2.33 -9.05 -33.21
CA LEU A 461 1.01 -8.84 -32.64
C LEU A 461 0.06 -8.11 -33.61
N GLU A 462 0.28 -8.21 -34.93
CA GLU A 462 -0.58 -7.54 -35.90
C GLU A 462 -2.03 -8.01 -35.80
N GLY A 463 -2.97 -7.06 -35.67
CA GLY A 463 -4.39 -7.31 -35.59
C GLY A 463 -4.85 -8.06 -34.33
N VAL A 464 -4.06 -8.10 -33.27
CA VAL A 464 -4.43 -8.71 -31.98
C VAL A 464 -5.48 -7.87 -31.24
N ASP A 465 -6.43 -8.54 -30.62
CA ASP A 465 -7.45 -7.90 -29.79
C ASP A 465 -7.02 -7.92 -28.30
N LEU A 466 -6.53 -6.78 -27.83
CA LEU A 466 -6.03 -6.55 -26.47
C LEU A 466 -6.98 -5.65 -25.65
N ARG A 467 -8.24 -5.52 -26.05
CA ARG A 467 -9.19 -4.64 -25.37
C ARG A 467 -9.31 -5.00 -23.89
N GLY A 468 -9.18 -3.99 -23.03
CA GLY A 468 -9.26 -4.17 -21.58
C GLY A 468 -8.14 -5.00 -20.96
N ALA A 469 -7.10 -5.41 -21.71
CA ALA A 469 -5.99 -6.18 -21.19
C ALA A 469 -5.10 -5.35 -20.26
N ASN A 470 -4.59 -5.95 -19.20
CA ASN A 470 -3.58 -5.32 -18.34
C ASN A 470 -2.18 -5.65 -18.85
N LEU A 471 -1.55 -4.69 -19.51
CA LEU A 471 -0.21 -4.78 -20.08
C LEU A 471 0.83 -3.99 -19.27
N SER A 472 0.49 -3.57 -18.05
CA SER A 472 1.39 -2.74 -17.24
C SER A 472 2.76 -3.42 -17.07
N TYR A 473 3.82 -2.63 -17.27
CA TYR A 473 5.23 -3.10 -17.25
C TYR A 473 5.58 -4.13 -18.32
N ALA A 474 4.75 -4.36 -19.33
CA ALA A 474 5.09 -5.24 -20.43
C ALA A 474 6.16 -4.62 -21.35
N SER A 475 7.00 -5.47 -21.95
CA SER A 475 8.08 -5.05 -22.85
C SER A 475 7.73 -5.35 -24.30
N PHE A 476 7.72 -4.29 -25.16
CA PHE A 476 7.39 -4.33 -26.58
C PHE A 476 8.59 -4.01 -27.48
N GLN A 477 9.81 -4.27 -27.05
CA GLN A 477 11.00 -3.99 -27.84
C GLN A 477 10.96 -4.71 -29.19
N ASN A 478 11.03 -3.96 -30.30
CA ASN A 478 10.97 -4.49 -31.69
C ASN A 478 9.71 -5.32 -31.98
N THR A 479 8.59 -5.05 -31.33
CA THR A 479 7.31 -5.74 -31.51
C THR A 479 6.51 -5.07 -32.63
N LYS A 480 5.92 -5.88 -33.54
CA LYS A 480 5.00 -5.39 -34.57
C LYS A 480 3.59 -5.35 -34.00
N LEU A 481 2.94 -4.16 -34.06
CA LEU A 481 1.63 -3.90 -33.44
C LEU A 481 0.57 -3.39 -34.43
N LYS A 482 0.89 -3.34 -35.72
CA LYS A 482 0.03 -2.76 -36.74
C LYS A 482 -1.41 -3.29 -36.66
N GLY A 483 -2.37 -2.36 -36.44
CA GLY A 483 -3.78 -2.68 -36.35
C GLY A 483 -4.22 -3.40 -35.07
N ALA A 484 -3.35 -3.59 -34.08
CA ALA A 484 -3.72 -4.13 -32.76
C ALA A 484 -4.73 -3.20 -32.07
N ASN A 485 -5.70 -3.78 -31.34
CA ASN A 485 -6.74 -3.05 -30.63
C ASN A 485 -6.45 -3.00 -29.12
N LEU A 486 -6.02 -1.85 -28.63
CA LEU A 486 -5.66 -1.58 -27.24
C LEU A 486 -6.71 -0.69 -26.53
N CYS A 487 -7.93 -0.57 -27.06
CA CYS A 487 -8.98 0.23 -26.44
C CYS A 487 -9.27 -0.25 -25.02
N GLY A 488 -9.15 0.64 -24.03
CA GLY A 488 -9.33 0.33 -22.61
C GLY A 488 -8.20 -0.49 -21.98
N ALA A 489 -7.12 -0.79 -22.70
CA ALA A 489 -5.97 -1.50 -22.15
C ALA A 489 -5.14 -0.61 -21.21
N ASN A 490 -4.50 -1.22 -20.23
CA ASN A 490 -3.55 -0.55 -19.35
C ASN A 490 -2.11 -0.75 -19.86
N LEU A 491 -1.54 0.31 -20.45
CA LEU A 491 -0.18 0.34 -20.99
C LEU A 491 0.83 1.01 -20.04
N SER A 492 0.44 1.29 -18.80
CA SER A 492 1.31 2.03 -17.88
C SER A 492 2.67 1.36 -17.74
N GLN A 493 3.74 2.17 -17.82
CA GLN A 493 5.12 1.71 -17.67
C GLN A 493 5.58 0.68 -18.72
N THR A 494 4.91 0.61 -19.88
CA THR A 494 5.42 -0.12 -21.05
C THR A 494 6.49 0.70 -21.75
N ASN A 495 7.32 0.05 -22.56
CA ASN A 495 8.33 0.70 -23.40
C ASN A 495 7.86 0.89 -24.86
N LEU A 496 6.56 1.10 -25.07
CA LEU A 496 6.01 1.42 -26.39
C LEU A 496 6.55 2.76 -26.88
N THR A 497 6.96 2.79 -28.15
CA THR A 497 7.42 4.03 -28.81
C THR A 497 6.22 4.83 -29.34
N ALA A 498 6.44 6.09 -29.69
CA ALA A 498 5.40 6.93 -30.30
C ALA A 498 4.91 6.33 -31.63
N GLU A 499 5.83 5.84 -32.45
CA GLU A 499 5.51 5.20 -33.73
C GLU A 499 4.65 3.94 -33.54
N GLN A 500 4.93 3.12 -32.52
CA GLN A 500 4.13 1.95 -32.21
C GLN A 500 2.73 2.33 -31.73
N LEU A 501 2.59 3.46 -31.02
CA LEU A 501 1.29 3.96 -30.56
C LEU A 501 0.44 4.51 -31.70
N GLU A 502 1.04 5.03 -32.77
CA GLU A 502 0.31 5.46 -33.97
C GLU A 502 -0.24 4.31 -34.80
N GLU A 503 0.37 3.12 -34.72
CA GLU A 503 -0.06 1.92 -35.46
C GLU A 503 -1.23 1.18 -34.82
N VAL A 504 -1.59 1.49 -33.56
CA VAL A 504 -2.58 0.75 -32.78
C VAL A 504 -3.87 1.57 -32.56
N LYS A 505 -4.97 0.85 -32.28
CA LYS A 505 -6.25 1.47 -31.91
C LYS A 505 -6.28 1.68 -30.39
N THR A 506 -6.42 2.91 -29.94
CA THR A 506 -6.63 3.28 -28.54
C THR A 506 -7.93 4.09 -28.39
N ASN A 507 -8.38 4.32 -27.17
CA ASN A 507 -9.49 5.20 -26.87
C ASN A 507 -9.25 5.95 -25.55
N TRP A 508 -10.19 6.81 -25.15
CA TRP A 508 -10.09 7.59 -23.92
C TRP A 508 -9.98 6.75 -22.62
N MET A 509 -10.37 5.47 -22.67
CA MET A 509 -10.21 4.53 -21.55
C MET A 509 -8.82 3.90 -21.49
N THR A 510 -8.02 3.98 -22.57
CA THR A 510 -6.67 3.43 -22.62
C THR A 510 -5.74 4.20 -21.69
N ILE A 511 -5.06 3.51 -20.79
CA ILE A 511 -4.01 4.10 -19.96
C ILE A 511 -2.71 4.02 -20.74
N MET A 512 -2.16 5.18 -21.09
CA MET A 512 -0.95 5.31 -21.92
C MET A 512 0.32 4.91 -21.14
N PRO A 513 1.47 4.71 -21.79
CA PRO A 513 2.73 4.37 -21.11
C PRO A 513 3.15 5.33 -20.01
N SER A 514 2.78 6.60 -20.12
CA SER A 514 2.98 7.63 -19.11
C SER A 514 2.12 7.45 -17.85
N GLY A 515 1.14 6.54 -17.86
CA GLY A 515 0.15 6.37 -16.82
C GLY A 515 -1.07 7.32 -16.92
N LYS A 516 -1.08 8.21 -17.91
CA LYS A 516 -2.22 9.11 -18.17
C LYS A 516 -3.21 8.43 -19.13
N ARG A 517 -4.51 8.76 -19.03
CA ARG A 517 -5.49 8.34 -20.02
C ARG A 517 -5.26 9.03 -21.36
N GLY A 518 -5.54 8.34 -22.45
CA GLY A 518 -5.44 8.90 -23.80
C GLY A 518 -6.43 10.04 -23.96
N PHE A 519 -5.94 11.22 -24.37
CA PHE A 519 -6.79 12.30 -24.83
C PHE A 519 -6.96 12.17 -26.33
N TRP A 520 -8.22 12.18 -26.80
CA TRP A 520 -8.62 12.52 -28.16
C TRP A 520 -9.72 13.57 -28.09
#